data_99722fbfca408a8b0776a830f51cbc95
#
_entry.id   99722fbfca408a8b0776a830f51cbc95
#
_cell.length_a   1.000
_cell.length_b   1.000
_cell.length_c   1.000
_cell.angle_alpha   90.00
_cell.angle_beta   90.00
_cell.angle_gamma   90.00
#
_symmetry.space_group_name_H-M   'P 1'
#
loop_
_entity.id
_entity.type
_entity.pdbx_description
1 polymer ?
#
loop_
_entity_poly.entity_id
_entity_poly.type
_entity_poly.pdbx_seq_one_letter_code
_entity_poly.pdbx_strand_id
1 'polypeptide(L)'
;GTDSTNVMVKVNGAPQLNLTYPETVRSGDIIVLDASRTFDPEDSNMDFKWDINHLEDSNGDGDPRNDVDFSESILYLPTNSSGLISGSLTVDDNNGGVAIESFNIEIKPRKYKVAWVENTLTWNYDEYLAQGETWSENMTPGDGARILAFEAILELQRDLILPPDNFTLSLNIVEDGYRKSATTTAGNLTRNESTSAELNASKLNPRGEEG
;
A
#
# COMPACT_ATOMS: atom_id res chain seq x y z
N GLY A 1 80.67 -0.16 -29.32
CA GLY A 1 79.65 -0.86 -28.56
C GLY A 1 78.41 0.03 -28.48
N THR A 2 77.29 -0.42 -29.03
CA THR A 2 75.98 0.24 -28.85
C THR A 2 75.37 -0.35 -27.58
N ASP A 3 75.19 0.47 -26.57
CA ASP A 3 74.47 0.09 -25.38
C ASP A 3 72.98 0.41 -25.60
N SER A 4 72.08 -0.57 -25.49
CA SER A 4 70.66 -0.40 -25.65
C SER A 4 69.99 -0.59 -24.31
N THR A 5 69.33 0.45 -23.80
CA THR A 5 68.52 0.42 -22.57
C THR A 5 67.06 0.31 -22.93
N ASN A 6 66.39 -0.73 -22.49
CA ASN A 6 64.91 -0.85 -22.62
C ASN A 6 64.26 -0.04 -21.52
N VAL A 7 63.43 0.91 -21.90
CA VAL A 7 62.54 1.65 -20.99
C VAL A 7 61.16 1.04 -21.11
N MET A 8 60.64 0.48 -20.00
CA MET A 8 59.23 0.09 -19.90
C MET A 8 58.42 1.29 -19.43
N VAL A 9 57.43 1.69 -20.18
CA VAL A 9 56.46 2.69 -19.83
C VAL A 9 55.17 1.95 -19.51
N LYS A 10 54.67 2.05 -18.26
CA LYS A 10 53.35 1.56 -17.88
C LYS A 10 52.37 2.70 -18.20
N VAL A 11 51.37 2.43 -19.02
CA VAL A 11 50.30 3.35 -19.35
C VAL A 11 49.08 2.89 -18.60
N ASN A 12 48.36 3.82 -17.95
CA ASN A 12 47.11 3.58 -17.30
C ASN A 12 45.97 3.93 -18.25
N GLY A 13 44.99 3.05 -18.39
CA GLY A 13 43.76 3.28 -19.11
C GLY A 13 42.63 3.64 -18.15
N ALA A 14 41.61 4.32 -18.60
CA ALA A 14 40.42 4.52 -17.81
C ALA A 14 39.56 3.24 -17.73
N PRO A 15 38.80 3.03 -16.63
CA PRO A 15 37.87 1.93 -16.52
C PRO A 15 36.89 1.87 -17.70
N GLN A 16 36.60 0.65 -18.17
CA GLN A 16 35.55 0.41 -19.17
C GLN A 16 34.23 0.19 -18.43
N LEU A 17 33.42 1.24 -18.39
CA LEU A 17 32.16 1.27 -17.70
C LEU A 17 31.11 0.43 -18.43
N ASN A 18 30.39 -0.41 -17.68
CA ASN A 18 29.29 -1.23 -18.17
C ASN A 18 28.12 -1.09 -17.20
N LEU A 19 27.24 -0.13 -17.48
CA LEU A 19 26.08 0.17 -16.66
C LEU A 19 24.80 -0.42 -17.27
N THR A 20 24.04 -1.16 -16.49
CA THR A 20 22.74 -1.70 -16.86
C THR A 20 21.68 -1.16 -15.92
N TYR A 21 20.61 -0.60 -16.47
CA TYR A 21 19.48 -0.06 -15.72
C TYR A 21 18.18 -0.08 -16.54
N PRO A 22 17.00 -0.08 -15.89
CA PRO A 22 15.73 0.05 -16.60
C PRO A 22 15.45 1.51 -16.96
N GLU A 23 15.05 1.78 -18.20
CA GLU A 23 14.64 3.13 -18.62
C GLU A 23 13.31 3.57 -17.97
N THR A 24 12.45 2.60 -17.63
CA THR A 24 11.12 2.84 -17.07
C THR A 24 10.77 1.76 -16.04
N VAL A 25 10.24 2.18 -14.91
CA VAL A 25 9.68 1.32 -13.85
C VAL A 25 8.32 1.85 -13.39
N ARG A 26 7.65 1.15 -12.49
CA ARG A 26 6.41 1.62 -11.84
C ARG A 26 6.65 1.89 -10.37
N SER A 27 5.94 2.88 -9.84
CA SER A 27 5.93 3.14 -8.40
C SER A 27 5.64 1.85 -7.62
N GLY A 28 6.46 1.58 -6.60
CA GLY A 28 6.47 0.35 -5.82
C GLY A 28 7.37 -0.78 -6.36
N ASP A 29 8.01 -0.60 -7.52
CA ASP A 29 9.05 -1.51 -8.00
C ASP A 29 10.42 -1.15 -7.40
N ILE A 30 11.36 -2.08 -7.44
CA ILE A 30 12.75 -1.83 -7.10
C ILE A 30 13.53 -1.58 -8.39
N ILE A 31 14.24 -0.45 -8.45
CA ILE A 31 15.20 -0.17 -9.52
C ILE A 31 16.51 -0.89 -9.18
N VAL A 32 17.06 -1.59 -10.13
CA VAL A 32 18.40 -2.16 -10.04
C VAL A 32 19.32 -1.42 -10.98
N LEU A 33 20.34 -0.78 -10.44
CA LEU A 33 21.45 -0.19 -11.18
C LEU A 33 22.62 -1.14 -11.02
N ASP A 34 23.08 -1.75 -12.11
CA ASP A 34 24.13 -2.77 -12.09
C ASP A 34 25.34 -2.34 -12.95
N ALA A 35 26.43 -2.04 -12.27
CA ALA A 35 27.73 -1.73 -12.85
C ALA A 35 28.78 -2.81 -12.55
N SER A 36 28.38 -3.99 -12.07
CA SER A 36 29.29 -5.07 -11.65
C SER A 36 30.16 -5.64 -12.77
N ARG A 37 29.82 -5.35 -14.02
CA ARG A 37 30.58 -5.77 -15.21
C ARG A 37 31.58 -4.72 -15.70
N THR A 38 31.70 -3.61 -15.01
CA THR A 38 32.73 -2.62 -15.23
C THR A 38 34.10 -3.23 -14.92
N PHE A 39 35.08 -3.00 -15.75
CA PHE A 39 36.42 -3.53 -15.52
C PHE A 39 37.49 -2.49 -15.89
N ASP A 40 38.63 -2.61 -15.26
CA ASP A 40 39.83 -1.85 -15.55
C ASP A 40 40.78 -2.67 -16.42
N PRO A 41 41.35 -2.13 -17.54
CA PRO A 41 42.25 -2.87 -18.40
C PRO A 41 43.57 -3.32 -17.72
N GLU A 42 43.96 -2.64 -16.64
CA GLU A 42 45.16 -2.92 -15.87
C GLU A 42 44.84 -3.66 -14.57
N ASP A 43 43.61 -4.16 -14.38
CA ASP A 43 43.15 -4.84 -13.16
C ASP A 43 43.29 -3.98 -11.88
N SER A 44 43.14 -2.65 -12.01
CA SER A 44 43.14 -1.74 -10.87
C SER A 44 41.91 -1.89 -10.01
N ASN A 45 42.02 -1.61 -8.70
CA ASN A 45 40.86 -1.47 -7.85
C ASN A 45 40.05 -0.25 -8.28
N MET A 46 38.74 -0.41 -8.36
CA MET A 46 37.81 0.63 -8.79
C MET A 46 36.95 1.10 -7.64
N ASP A 47 36.79 2.41 -7.55
CA ASP A 47 35.81 3.07 -6.67
C ASP A 47 34.60 3.50 -7.49
N PHE A 48 33.42 3.06 -7.03
CA PHE A 48 32.13 3.44 -7.63
C PHE A 48 31.56 4.61 -6.84
N LYS A 49 31.10 5.65 -7.52
CA LYS A 49 30.51 6.85 -6.94
C LYS A 49 29.21 7.15 -7.67
N TRP A 50 28.07 6.92 -7.01
CA TRP A 50 26.77 7.18 -7.57
C TRP A 50 26.22 8.50 -7.06
N ASP A 51 25.77 9.33 -7.95
CA ASP A 51 24.88 10.43 -7.70
C ASP A 51 23.53 10.07 -8.33
N ILE A 52 22.51 9.87 -7.50
CA ILE A 52 21.20 9.42 -7.96
C ILE A 52 20.17 10.56 -8.12
N ASN A 53 20.54 11.79 -7.77
CA ASN A 53 19.64 12.95 -7.84
C ASN A 53 20.39 14.25 -8.22
N HIS A 54 20.56 14.49 -9.47
CA HIS A 54 21.17 15.72 -9.99
C HIS A 54 20.42 17.03 -9.64
N LEU A 55 19.35 16.98 -8.86
CA LEU A 55 18.59 18.14 -8.42
C LEU A 55 18.86 18.53 -6.96
N GLU A 56 19.55 17.71 -6.23
CA GLU A 56 19.86 17.86 -4.81
C GLU A 56 21.38 17.96 -4.61
N ASP A 57 21.84 19.03 -4.04
CA ASP A 57 23.24 19.21 -3.63
C ASP A 57 23.36 18.71 -2.18
N SER A 58 23.67 17.43 -2.02
CA SER A 58 23.69 16.76 -0.71
C SER A 58 24.97 17.09 0.08
N ASN A 59 26.08 17.45 -0.60
CA ASN A 59 27.33 17.81 0.03
C ASN A 59 27.47 19.31 0.33
N GLY A 60 26.61 20.17 -0.30
CA GLY A 60 26.56 21.61 -0.05
C GLY A 60 27.67 22.43 -0.71
N ASP A 61 28.31 21.90 -1.76
CA ASP A 61 29.41 22.59 -2.47
C ASP A 61 28.94 23.52 -3.60
N GLY A 62 27.64 23.48 -3.94
CA GLY A 62 27.02 24.27 -4.98
C GLY A 62 26.89 23.57 -6.33
N ASP A 63 27.31 22.32 -6.45
CA ASP A 63 27.17 21.48 -7.65
C ASP A 63 26.39 20.20 -7.36
N PRO A 64 25.10 20.10 -7.68
CA PRO A 64 24.27 18.93 -7.37
C PRO A 64 24.54 17.73 -8.30
N ARG A 65 25.64 17.73 -9.05
CA ARG A 65 25.98 16.65 -10.01
C ARG A 65 27.26 15.92 -9.68
N ASN A 66 27.85 16.24 -8.56
CA ASN A 66 29.13 15.65 -8.11
C ASN A 66 28.98 14.93 -6.76
N ASP A 67 27.75 14.79 -6.24
CA ASP A 67 27.48 14.15 -4.98
C ASP A 67 27.78 12.64 -5.03
N VAL A 68 28.08 12.07 -3.87
CA VAL A 68 28.25 10.63 -3.73
C VAL A 68 27.24 10.10 -2.74
N ASP A 69 26.14 9.56 -3.29
CA ASP A 69 25.07 8.96 -2.48
C ASP A 69 25.36 7.51 -2.12
N PHE A 70 25.99 6.76 -3.03
CA PHE A 70 26.30 5.35 -2.87
C PHE A 70 27.65 4.99 -3.50
N SER A 71 28.23 3.86 -3.06
CA SER A 71 29.56 3.40 -3.51
C SER A 71 29.63 1.91 -3.91
N GLU A 72 28.52 1.21 -3.89
CA GLU A 72 28.44 -0.20 -4.29
C GLU A 72 28.43 -0.34 -5.81
N SER A 73 28.88 -1.50 -6.34
CA SER A 73 28.81 -1.78 -7.78
C SER A 73 27.41 -2.12 -8.27
N ILE A 74 26.48 -2.47 -7.36
CA ILE A 74 25.06 -2.74 -7.65
C ILE A 74 24.22 -2.03 -6.62
N LEU A 75 23.21 -1.26 -7.08
CA LEU A 75 22.25 -0.59 -6.20
C LEU A 75 20.84 -1.14 -6.38
N TYR A 76 20.09 -1.18 -5.28
CA TYR A 76 18.67 -1.53 -5.22
C TYR A 76 17.90 -0.35 -4.63
N LEU A 77 17.20 0.41 -5.48
CA LEU A 77 16.50 1.62 -5.08
C LEU A 77 14.98 1.36 -5.05
N PRO A 78 14.31 1.42 -3.88
CA PRO A 78 12.87 1.31 -3.80
C PRO A 78 12.20 2.58 -4.33
N THR A 79 11.11 2.41 -5.10
CA THR A 79 10.34 3.53 -5.65
C THR A 79 9.02 3.68 -4.91
N ASN A 80 8.77 4.82 -4.27
CA ASN A 80 7.55 5.09 -3.52
C ASN A 80 6.57 6.03 -4.26
N SER A 81 7.07 6.81 -5.21
CA SER A 81 6.28 7.80 -5.95
C SER A 81 6.65 7.77 -7.44
N SER A 82 5.78 8.32 -8.28
CA SER A 82 6.10 8.55 -9.69
C SER A 82 6.97 9.80 -9.85
N GLY A 83 7.81 9.79 -10.90
CA GLY A 83 8.73 10.89 -11.17
C GLY A 83 9.84 10.50 -12.12
N LEU A 84 10.92 11.25 -12.11
CA LEU A 84 12.13 11.02 -12.87
C LEU A 84 13.32 10.94 -11.91
N ILE A 85 14.13 9.90 -12.03
CA ILE A 85 15.47 9.86 -11.45
C ILE A 85 16.45 10.21 -12.55
N SER A 86 17.30 11.22 -12.29
CA SER A 86 18.39 11.62 -13.17
C SER A 86 19.68 11.63 -12.36
N GLY A 87 20.61 10.80 -12.73
CA GLY A 87 21.83 10.60 -11.98
C GLY A 87 23.01 10.21 -12.88
N SER A 88 24.14 9.96 -12.23
CA SER A 88 25.37 9.50 -12.86
C SER A 88 26.13 8.48 -12.00
N LEU A 89 26.92 7.67 -12.68
CA LEU A 89 27.94 6.81 -12.08
C LEU A 89 29.30 7.32 -12.52
N THR A 90 30.15 7.59 -11.54
CA THR A 90 31.60 7.83 -11.74
C THR A 90 32.36 6.62 -11.22
N VAL A 91 33.25 6.08 -12.04
CA VAL A 91 34.18 5.00 -11.67
C VAL A 91 35.60 5.49 -11.81
N ASP A 92 36.37 5.35 -10.72
CA ASP A 92 37.74 5.83 -10.57
C ASP A 92 38.65 4.63 -10.30
N ASP A 93 39.74 4.48 -11.06
CA ASP A 93 40.72 3.39 -10.89
C ASP A 93 41.83 3.69 -9.86
N ASN A 94 41.74 4.83 -9.19
CA ASN A 94 42.71 5.33 -8.23
C ASN A 94 44.16 5.52 -8.78
N ASN A 95 44.33 5.45 -10.11
CA ASN A 95 45.56 5.63 -10.83
C ASN A 95 45.51 6.79 -11.83
N GLY A 96 44.37 7.57 -11.79
CA GLY A 96 44.15 8.74 -12.62
C GLY A 96 43.24 8.49 -13.82
N GLY A 97 42.70 7.27 -13.97
CA GLY A 97 41.64 6.94 -14.96
C GLY A 97 40.26 7.07 -14.34
N VAL A 98 39.38 7.82 -15.00
CA VAL A 98 37.98 8.03 -14.57
C VAL A 98 37.05 7.81 -15.75
N ALA A 99 35.95 7.10 -15.52
CA ALA A 99 34.85 6.93 -16.45
C ALA A 99 33.54 7.40 -15.82
N ILE A 100 32.68 8.08 -16.62
CA ILE A 100 31.42 8.63 -16.14
C ILE A 100 30.32 8.26 -17.14
N GLU A 101 29.18 7.81 -16.62
CA GLU A 101 27.97 7.55 -17.38
C GLU A 101 26.73 8.09 -16.66
N SER A 102 25.89 8.83 -17.37
CA SER A 102 24.63 9.37 -16.84
C SER A 102 23.45 8.49 -17.23
N PHE A 103 22.44 8.45 -16.37
CA PHE A 103 21.22 7.68 -16.59
C PHE A 103 19.98 8.49 -16.25
N ASN A 104 18.85 8.11 -16.86
CA ASN A 104 17.54 8.66 -16.57
C ASN A 104 16.53 7.52 -16.49
N ILE A 105 15.72 7.51 -15.44
CA ILE A 105 14.72 6.46 -15.21
C ILE A 105 13.37 7.10 -14.92
N GLU A 106 12.40 6.83 -15.77
CA GLU A 106 11.03 7.28 -15.59
C GLU A 106 10.28 6.33 -14.67
N ILE A 107 9.78 6.84 -13.53
CA ILE A 107 8.91 6.10 -12.61
C ILE A 107 7.47 6.45 -12.93
N LYS A 108 6.75 5.53 -13.57
CA LYS A 108 5.34 5.68 -13.92
C LYS A 108 4.43 5.40 -12.72
N PRO A 109 3.29 6.11 -12.59
CA PRO A 109 2.32 5.80 -11.55
C PRO A 109 1.74 4.40 -11.75
N ARG A 110 1.52 3.69 -10.64
CA ARG A 110 0.79 2.42 -10.64
C ARG A 110 -0.70 2.72 -10.55
N LYS A 111 -1.45 2.20 -11.50
CA LYS A 111 -2.91 2.33 -11.51
C LYS A 111 -3.54 1.05 -11.00
N TYR A 112 -4.44 1.18 -10.02
CA TYR A 112 -5.25 0.08 -9.50
C TYR A 112 -6.68 0.24 -9.98
N LYS A 113 -7.30 -0.88 -10.37
CA LYS A 113 -8.73 -0.95 -10.59
C LYS A 113 -9.33 -1.59 -9.35
N VAL A 114 -10.03 -0.80 -8.56
CA VAL A 114 -10.81 -1.30 -7.42
C VAL A 114 -12.18 -1.71 -7.94
N ALA A 115 -12.57 -2.93 -7.68
CA ALA A 115 -13.91 -3.43 -7.93
C ALA A 115 -14.51 -3.84 -6.58
N TRP A 116 -15.68 -3.29 -6.28
CA TRP A 116 -16.47 -3.68 -5.12
C TRP A 116 -17.42 -4.80 -5.54
N VAL A 117 -17.47 -5.85 -4.75
CA VAL A 117 -18.42 -6.93 -4.90
C VAL A 117 -19.47 -6.76 -3.81
N GLU A 118 -20.73 -6.54 -4.20
CA GLU A 118 -21.83 -6.55 -3.26
C GLU A 118 -22.12 -7.99 -2.86
N ASN A 119 -22.22 -8.23 -1.57
CA ASN A 119 -22.54 -9.53 -1.01
C ASN A 119 -23.60 -9.35 0.08
N THR A 120 -24.56 -10.27 0.14
CA THR A 120 -25.58 -10.30 1.18
C THR A 120 -25.21 -11.35 2.20
N LEU A 121 -25.09 -10.93 3.45
CA LEU A 121 -24.90 -11.80 4.60
C LEU A 121 -26.22 -11.87 5.36
N THR A 122 -26.61 -13.07 5.79
CA THR A 122 -27.83 -13.30 6.55
C THR A 122 -27.49 -13.99 7.86
N TRP A 123 -27.97 -13.45 8.95
CA TRP A 123 -27.89 -14.04 10.27
C TRP A 123 -29.29 -14.35 10.76
N ASN A 124 -29.48 -15.52 11.34
CA ASN A 124 -30.75 -15.93 11.91
C ASN A 124 -30.53 -16.33 13.36
N TYR A 125 -31.37 -15.84 14.22
CA TYR A 125 -31.35 -16.10 15.66
C TYR A 125 -32.74 -16.55 16.12
N ASP A 126 -32.78 -17.46 17.04
CA ASP A 126 -34.02 -17.97 17.66
C ASP A 126 -33.76 -18.06 19.17
N GLU A 127 -34.19 -17.03 19.90
CA GLU A 127 -33.86 -16.85 21.30
C GLU A 127 -35.10 -16.60 22.13
N TYR A 128 -35.14 -17.16 23.36
CA TYR A 128 -36.14 -16.88 24.33
C TYR A 128 -35.64 -15.79 25.29
N LEU A 129 -36.43 -14.74 25.48
CA LEU A 129 -36.15 -13.68 26.44
C LEU A 129 -37.25 -13.59 27.50
N ALA A 130 -36.88 -13.65 28.78
CA ALA A 130 -37.79 -13.37 29.85
C ALA A 130 -38.05 -11.86 29.99
N GLN A 131 -39.08 -11.50 30.73
CA GLN A 131 -39.46 -10.11 30.95
C GLN A 131 -38.29 -9.29 31.52
N GLY A 132 -37.93 -8.21 30.81
CA GLY A 132 -36.82 -7.31 31.21
C GLY A 132 -35.44 -7.78 30.80
N GLU A 133 -35.33 -8.91 30.13
CA GLU A 133 -34.04 -9.37 29.55
C GLU A 133 -33.74 -8.68 28.27
N THR A 134 -32.44 -8.65 27.91
CA THR A 134 -31.90 -8.09 26.68
C THR A 134 -30.96 -9.10 26.09
N TRP A 135 -31.12 -9.36 24.80
CA TRP A 135 -30.18 -10.09 23.99
C TRP A 135 -29.42 -9.12 23.08
N SER A 136 -28.15 -9.34 22.85
CA SER A 136 -27.35 -8.56 21.92
C SER A 136 -26.28 -9.39 21.26
N GLU A 137 -26.05 -9.17 19.98
CA GLU A 137 -25.00 -9.83 19.22
C GLU A 137 -24.25 -8.82 18.36
N ASN A 138 -22.94 -9.02 18.22
CA ASN A 138 -22.08 -8.22 17.39
C ASN A 138 -21.90 -8.91 16.03
N MET A 139 -22.33 -8.24 14.97
CA MET A 139 -22.22 -8.75 13.60
C MET A 139 -21.09 -8.03 12.89
N THR A 140 -20.12 -8.79 12.38
CA THR A 140 -18.99 -8.25 11.62
C THR A 140 -19.13 -8.64 10.16
N PRO A 141 -19.21 -7.69 9.22
CA PRO A 141 -19.34 -8.00 7.79
C PRO A 141 -18.06 -8.56 7.16
N GLY A 142 -16.94 -8.57 7.91
CA GLY A 142 -15.61 -8.98 7.46
C GLY A 142 -14.62 -7.82 7.37
N ASP A 143 -13.33 -8.15 7.33
CA ASP A 143 -12.27 -7.16 7.27
C ASP A 143 -12.32 -6.35 5.97
N GLY A 144 -12.29 -5.02 6.09
CA GLY A 144 -12.37 -4.11 4.96
C GLY A 144 -13.72 -4.05 4.26
N ALA A 145 -14.75 -4.71 4.80
CA ALA A 145 -16.10 -4.64 4.25
C ALA A 145 -16.82 -3.36 4.70
N ARG A 146 -17.62 -2.81 3.79
CA ARG A 146 -18.46 -1.64 4.05
C ARG A 146 -19.93 -2.05 4.01
N ILE A 147 -20.69 -1.69 5.04
CA ILE A 147 -22.13 -1.93 5.06
C ILE A 147 -22.83 -0.87 4.21
N LEU A 148 -23.49 -1.29 3.13
CA LEU A 148 -24.27 -0.40 2.25
C LEU A 148 -25.73 -0.27 2.68
N ALA A 149 -26.31 -1.37 3.17
CA ALA A 149 -27.67 -1.44 3.65
C ALA A 149 -27.81 -2.59 4.64
N PHE A 150 -28.83 -2.54 5.47
CA PHE A 150 -29.25 -3.68 6.27
C PHE A 150 -30.76 -3.70 6.42
N GLU A 151 -31.27 -4.88 6.66
CA GLU A 151 -32.65 -5.17 7.04
C GLU A 151 -32.60 -6.08 8.25
N ALA A 152 -33.38 -5.75 9.28
CA ALA A 152 -33.52 -6.58 10.45
C ALA A 152 -35.02 -6.73 10.75
N ILE A 153 -35.46 -7.97 10.91
CA ILE A 153 -36.82 -8.32 11.20
C ILE A 153 -36.85 -9.08 12.51
N LEU A 154 -37.63 -8.60 13.45
CA LEU A 154 -37.96 -9.29 14.68
C LEU A 154 -39.37 -9.86 14.57
N GLU A 155 -39.46 -11.18 14.59
CA GLU A 155 -40.75 -11.88 14.65
C GLU A 155 -40.94 -12.49 16.03
N LEU A 156 -42.07 -12.20 16.65
CA LEU A 156 -42.43 -12.79 17.93
C LEU A 156 -43.49 -13.83 17.75
N GLN A 157 -43.21 -15.01 18.28
CA GLN A 157 -44.27 -16.02 18.43
C GLN A 157 -45.25 -15.56 19.51
N ARG A 158 -46.49 -15.80 19.26
CA ARG A 158 -47.55 -15.38 20.19
C ARG A 158 -47.45 -16.07 21.53
N ASP A 159 -47.41 -15.28 22.58
CA ASP A 159 -47.71 -15.77 23.91
C ASP A 159 -49.20 -15.80 24.15
N LEU A 160 -49.67 -16.88 24.79
CA LEU A 160 -51.08 -17.06 25.16
C LEU A 160 -51.49 -16.38 26.47
N ILE A 161 -50.47 -15.79 27.15
CA ILE A 161 -50.65 -15.17 28.48
C ILE A 161 -50.70 -13.65 28.34
N LEU A 162 -51.73 -13.03 28.85
CA LEU A 162 -51.89 -11.57 28.89
C LEU A 162 -51.19 -10.98 30.16
N PRO A 163 -50.61 -9.78 30.09
CA PRO A 163 -50.56 -8.84 28.99
C PRO A 163 -49.57 -9.23 27.87
N PRO A 164 -49.80 -8.80 26.60
CA PRO A 164 -48.88 -9.10 25.50
C PRO A 164 -47.55 -8.40 25.69
N ASP A 165 -46.48 -9.09 25.37
CA ASP A 165 -45.12 -8.57 25.47
C ASP A 165 -44.81 -7.59 24.33
N ASN A 166 -44.03 -6.54 24.67
CA ASN A 166 -43.47 -5.61 23.73
C ASN A 166 -41.96 -5.76 23.69
N PHE A 167 -41.41 -5.95 22.51
CA PHE A 167 -39.97 -6.03 22.32
C PHE A 167 -39.49 -4.86 21.47
N THR A 168 -38.30 -4.39 21.77
CA THR A 168 -37.64 -3.36 21.00
C THR A 168 -36.45 -3.95 20.28
N LEU A 169 -36.50 -3.92 18.95
CA LEU A 169 -35.36 -4.21 18.10
C LEU A 169 -34.51 -2.94 17.97
N SER A 170 -33.23 -3.01 18.28
CA SER A 170 -32.32 -1.88 18.16
C SER A 170 -31.08 -2.27 17.36
N LEU A 171 -30.67 -1.41 16.46
CA LEU A 171 -29.40 -1.53 15.77
C LEU A 171 -28.49 -0.35 16.15
N ASN A 172 -27.24 -0.66 16.40
CA ASN A 172 -26.23 0.32 16.71
C ASN A 172 -24.96 0.03 15.87
N ILE A 173 -24.54 1.01 15.06
CA ILE A 173 -23.24 0.99 14.38
C ILE A 173 -22.33 1.92 15.18
N VAL A 174 -21.45 1.32 15.97
CA VAL A 174 -20.67 2.04 17.01
C VAL A 174 -19.74 3.07 16.38
N GLU A 175 -19.08 2.71 15.27
CA GLU A 175 -18.08 3.56 14.61
C GLU A 175 -18.69 4.82 14.00
N ASP A 176 -19.90 4.71 13.45
CA ASP A 176 -20.59 5.83 12.82
C ASP A 176 -21.54 6.59 13.74
N GLY A 177 -21.72 6.11 14.96
CA GLY A 177 -22.71 6.65 15.87
C GLY A 177 -24.16 6.48 15.41
N TYR A 178 -24.39 5.61 14.41
CA TYR A 178 -25.72 5.35 13.90
C TYR A 178 -26.51 4.48 14.87
N ARG A 179 -27.73 4.92 15.19
CA ARG A 179 -28.63 4.19 16.07
C ARG A 179 -30.05 4.27 15.54
N LYS A 180 -30.72 3.13 15.44
CA LYS A 180 -32.12 3.03 15.06
C LYS A 180 -32.82 1.95 15.89
N SER A 181 -34.09 2.16 16.20
CA SER A 181 -34.90 1.18 16.94
C SER A 181 -36.32 1.13 16.38
N ALA A 182 -36.92 -0.04 16.48
CA ALA A 182 -38.34 -0.28 16.20
C ALA A 182 -38.91 -1.16 17.34
N THR A 183 -40.15 -0.90 17.73
CA THR A 183 -40.79 -1.65 18.79
C THR A 183 -42.02 -2.38 18.22
N THR A 184 -42.19 -3.63 18.61
CA THR A 184 -43.41 -4.38 18.31
C THR A 184 -44.60 -3.71 18.98
N THR A 185 -45.70 -3.57 18.27
CA THR A 185 -46.93 -3.05 18.86
C THR A 185 -47.82 -4.23 19.21
N ALA A 186 -48.11 -4.36 20.50
CA ALA A 186 -49.14 -5.28 20.96
C ALA A 186 -50.49 -4.77 20.44
N GLY A 187 -50.94 -5.24 19.32
CA GLY A 187 -52.28 -5.04 18.82
C GLY A 187 -53.25 -6.10 19.37
N ASN A 188 -54.54 -5.97 19.06
CA ASN A 188 -55.52 -7.03 19.27
C ASN A 188 -55.22 -8.24 18.40
N LEU A 189 -54.24 -9.05 18.82
CA LEU A 189 -53.79 -10.23 18.10
C LEU A 189 -54.90 -11.32 18.20
N THR A 190 -55.41 -11.77 17.09
CA THR A 190 -56.21 -12.96 17.00
C THR A 190 -55.34 -14.22 17.13
N ARG A 191 -55.93 -15.35 17.36
CA ARG A 191 -55.27 -16.61 17.84
C ARG A 191 -54.12 -17.16 17.02
N ASN A 192 -53.79 -16.57 15.87
CA ASN A 192 -52.77 -17.05 14.93
C ASN A 192 -51.85 -15.92 14.35
N GLU A 193 -51.81 -14.75 14.96
CA GLU A 193 -51.02 -13.66 14.43
C GLU A 193 -49.70 -13.51 15.18
N SER A 194 -48.59 -13.39 14.45
CA SER A 194 -47.29 -12.95 14.98
C SER A 194 -47.24 -11.42 14.91
N THR A 195 -46.48 -10.81 15.81
CA THR A 195 -46.15 -9.39 15.71
C THR A 195 -44.70 -9.24 15.25
N SER A 196 -44.46 -8.26 14.43
CA SER A 196 -43.10 -8.00 13.90
C SER A 196 -42.69 -6.55 14.13
N ALA A 197 -41.41 -6.34 14.28
CA ALA A 197 -40.78 -5.03 14.19
C ALA A 197 -39.68 -5.08 13.15
N GLU A 198 -39.71 -4.12 12.23
CA GLU A 198 -38.76 -4.06 11.12
C GLU A 198 -37.86 -2.83 11.27
N LEU A 199 -36.58 -3.05 11.06
CA LEU A 199 -35.58 -2.00 10.89
C LEU A 199 -34.99 -2.13 9.51
N ASN A 200 -35.11 -1.07 8.73
CA ASN A 200 -34.56 -0.98 7.40
C ASN A 200 -33.74 0.30 7.27
N ALA A 201 -32.53 0.19 6.80
CA ALA A 201 -31.70 1.31 6.42
C ALA A 201 -31.07 1.02 5.08
N SER A 202 -31.42 1.81 4.09
CA SER A 202 -30.82 1.80 2.76
C SER A 202 -29.92 3.01 2.59
N LYS A 203 -28.91 2.89 1.74
CA LYS A 203 -27.93 3.96 1.44
C LYS A 203 -27.17 4.42 2.70
N LEU A 204 -26.76 3.49 3.52
CA LEU A 204 -25.77 3.79 4.52
C LEU A 204 -24.50 4.22 3.81
N ASN A 205 -24.11 5.46 4.04
CA ASN A 205 -22.81 5.96 3.65
C ASN A 205 -22.00 6.11 4.95
N PRO A 206 -21.41 5.00 5.44
CA PRO A 206 -20.53 5.11 6.58
C PRO A 206 -19.45 6.09 6.17
N ARG A 207 -19.23 7.11 6.97
CA ARG A 207 -18.13 8.04 6.82
C ARG A 207 -16.85 7.27 7.17
N GLY A 208 -16.46 6.34 6.31
CA GLY A 208 -15.16 5.76 6.35
C GLY A 208 -14.19 6.81 5.84
N GLU A 209 -13.06 6.96 6.50
CA GLU A 209 -11.96 7.75 6.00
C GLU A 209 -11.70 7.34 4.55
N GLU A 210 -11.75 8.32 3.67
CA GLU A 210 -11.26 8.14 2.31
C GLU A 210 -9.76 7.93 2.43
N GLY A 211 -9.31 6.68 2.25
CA GLY A 211 -7.92 6.34 2.10
C GLY A 211 -7.49 6.48 0.65
#